data_6aacee5d671475ce9714b6541ece7e11
#
_entry.id   6aacee5d671475ce9714b6541ece7e11
#
_cell.length_a   1.000
_cell.length_b   1.000
_cell.length_c   1.000
_cell.angle_alpha   90.00
_cell.angle_beta   90.00
_cell.angle_gamma   90.00
#
_symmetry.space_group_name_H-M   'P 1'
#
loop_
_entity.id
_entity.type
_entity.pdbx_description
1 polymer ?
#
loop_
_entity_poly.entity_id
_entity_poly.type
_entity_poly.pdbx_seq_one_letter_code
_entity_poly.pdbx_strand_id
1 'polypeptide(L)'
;MASAASLSEPQVLATAKRRLFPETDESDAYAVADTQFATDEWLPGQPIPDRIRAQLAPFNHVRIGSGYPDLVGVRQLDSSLLAVDRFGDHPPLIAVEAKGYTEHGSVDVERGIVQAYDRLHEANAAYTAVPAAAVSQSNRALARELNVGMLGITPDHSVEVLETPRIVGNRAPDEAATIRFQASAQGVADKSFGLNHPKNYLAYPLAIYHEAETAEVLADHVVRAVDAARTGAAFLNLIDDQPSGPTVTALGAEVIRFALQRYKSVDAALSVFEDWQGSRSRFYDVAPEWGLLTRRVVWAYPATQLIVSELQTMHEDGITTPSLVDLVEWLHVHHPTFTIELFIRGTDDARQRVLDVDGDLRVDALYDGEVYHSPTVFQLKAILYHAGILQTRGAEPHRLDPETEKWNLCNPLTARRLE
;
A
#
# COMPACT_ATOMS: atom_id res chain seq x y z
N MET A 1 48.05 1.31 8.95
CA MET A 1 47.08 1.60 7.90
C MET A 1 45.72 1.53 8.56
N ALA A 2 44.96 2.63 8.65
CA ALA A 2 43.60 2.57 9.15
C ALA A 2 42.83 1.65 8.22
N SER A 3 42.17 0.60 8.76
CA SER A 3 41.20 -0.21 8.07
C SER A 3 40.17 0.74 7.46
N ALA A 4 40.10 0.78 6.14
CA ALA A 4 39.01 1.52 5.49
C ALA A 4 37.72 0.93 6.04
N ALA A 5 36.93 1.77 6.71
CA ALA A 5 35.67 1.34 7.30
C ALA A 5 34.83 0.71 6.17
N SER A 6 34.62 -0.61 6.25
CA SER A 6 33.83 -1.32 5.26
C SER A 6 32.35 -0.94 5.48
N LEU A 7 31.71 -0.29 4.51
CA LEU A 7 30.30 0.08 4.56
C LEU A 7 29.42 -1.16 4.49
N SER A 8 28.67 -1.44 5.53
CA SER A 8 27.65 -2.51 5.51
C SER A 8 26.46 -2.09 4.65
N GLU A 9 25.66 -3.05 4.20
CA GLU A 9 24.48 -2.80 3.36
C GLU A 9 23.48 -1.86 4.05
N PRO A 10 23.13 -1.99 5.36
CA PRO A 10 22.28 -1.01 6.04
C PRO A 10 22.85 0.42 6.05
N GLN A 11 24.17 0.59 6.15
CA GLN A 11 24.81 1.91 6.09
C GLN A 11 24.75 2.51 4.69
N VAL A 12 24.96 1.69 3.67
CA VAL A 12 24.80 2.09 2.26
C VAL A 12 23.37 2.55 2.01
N LEU A 13 22.38 1.74 2.44
CA LEU A 13 20.97 2.02 2.25
C LEU A 13 20.53 3.30 2.97
N ALA A 14 20.91 3.47 4.24
CA ALA A 14 20.58 4.67 5.01
C ALA A 14 21.14 5.94 4.37
N THR A 15 22.34 5.85 3.80
CA THR A 15 22.96 6.98 3.09
C THR A 15 22.24 7.29 1.79
N ALA A 16 21.87 6.26 1.01
CA ALA A 16 21.08 6.40 -0.21
C ALA A 16 19.69 6.99 0.09
N LYS A 17 19.02 6.51 1.15
CA LYS A 17 17.71 7.02 1.57
C LYS A 17 17.76 8.52 1.84
N ARG A 18 18.72 9.01 2.62
CA ARG A 18 18.88 10.46 2.89
C ARG A 18 19.10 11.29 1.62
N ARG A 19 19.77 10.76 0.62
CA ARG A 19 20.00 11.46 -0.66
C ARG A 19 18.75 11.49 -1.55
N LEU A 20 18.07 10.35 -1.66
CA LEU A 20 16.90 10.23 -2.50
C LEU A 20 15.62 10.79 -1.84
N PHE A 21 15.51 10.68 -0.53
CA PHE A 21 14.33 11.07 0.26
C PHE A 21 14.74 11.89 1.49
N PRO A 22 15.28 13.10 1.31
CA PRO A 22 15.62 13.97 2.43
C PRO A 22 14.36 14.35 3.21
N GLU A 23 14.47 14.36 4.53
CA GLU A 23 13.43 14.85 5.43
C GLU A 23 13.33 16.38 5.29
N THR A 24 12.33 16.85 4.59
CA THR A 24 12.02 18.28 4.46
C THR A 24 10.52 18.47 4.65
N ASP A 25 10.13 19.48 5.42
CA ASP A 25 8.72 19.78 5.75
C ASP A 25 7.83 20.12 4.53
N GLU A 26 8.41 20.33 3.36
CA GLU A 26 7.72 20.80 2.15
C GLU A 26 7.52 19.70 1.08
N SER A 27 7.97 18.46 1.31
CA SER A 27 7.92 17.47 0.25
C SER A 27 6.87 16.39 0.52
N ASP A 28 6.00 16.13 -0.47
CA ASP A 28 5.16 14.92 -0.54
C ASP A 28 6.00 13.63 -0.74
N ALA A 29 7.21 13.62 -0.17
CA ALA A 29 8.14 12.52 -0.28
C ALA A 29 7.91 11.52 0.84
N TYR A 30 7.73 10.26 0.50
CA TYR A 30 7.68 9.17 1.48
C TYR A 30 8.45 7.98 0.96
N ALA A 31 9.09 7.27 1.88
CA ALA A 31 9.84 6.08 1.57
C ALA A 31 9.81 5.10 2.75
N VAL A 32 9.74 3.81 2.44
CA VAL A 32 9.82 2.73 3.41
C VAL A 32 10.99 1.82 3.05
N ALA A 33 11.77 1.41 4.05
CA ALA A 33 12.76 0.37 3.92
C ALA A 33 12.13 -1.01 4.13
N ASP A 34 12.73 -2.04 3.56
CA ASP A 34 12.28 -3.42 3.78
C ASP A 34 12.45 -3.84 5.25
N THR A 35 11.54 -4.66 5.75
CA THR A 35 11.49 -5.13 7.15
C THR A 35 12.73 -5.93 7.56
N GLN A 36 13.49 -6.49 6.61
CA GLN A 36 14.76 -7.14 6.92
C GLN A 36 15.76 -6.21 7.63
N PHE A 37 15.63 -4.89 7.48
CA PHE A 37 16.45 -3.87 8.12
C PHE A 37 15.88 -3.38 9.45
N ALA A 38 14.71 -3.84 9.87
CA ALA A 38 14.13 -3.53 11.17
C ALA A 38 14.75 -4.31 12.32
N THR A 39 15.46 -5.41 12.00
CA THR A 39 16.09 -6.31 12.96
C THR A 39 17.34 -5.70 13.60
N ASP A 40 17.75 -6.23 14.77
CA ASP A 40 18.99 -5.81 15.44
C ASP A 40 20.26 -6.21 14.71
N GLU A 41 20.19 -7.28 13.94
CA GLU A 41 21.33 -7.81 13.16
C GLU A 41 20.97 -7.92 11.67
N TRP A 42 21.85 -7.44 10.82
CA TRP A 42 21.75 -7.60 9.37
C TRP A 42 22.10 -9.03 8.93
N LEU A 43 23.23 -9.51 9.42
CA LEU A 43 23.72 -10.86 9.27
C LEU A 43 24.21 -11.36 10.64
N PRO A 44 24.33 -12.68 10.87
CA PRO A 44 24.83 -13.20 12.13
C PRO A 44 26.15 -12.53 12.55
N GLY A 45 26.13 -11.86 13.73
CA GLY A 45 27.28 -11.12 14.23
C GLY A 45 27.52 -9.73 13.61
N GLN A 46 26.61 -9.25 12.77
CA GLN A 46 26.67 -7.89 12.18
C GLN A 46 25.49 -7.03 12.67
N PRO A 47 25.61 -6.35 13.80
CA PRO A 47 24.52 -5.54 14.36
C PRO A 47 24.21 -4.34 13.46
N ILE A 48 22.94 -3.99 13.36
CA ILE A 48 22.48 -2.71 12.78
C ILE A 48 22.43 -1.69 13.93
N PRO A 49 23.29 -0.66 13.93
CA PRO A 49 23.24 0.35 14.97
C PRO A 49 21.88 1.05 15.02
N ASP A 50 21.33 1.34 16.22
CA ASP A 50 20.03 2.00 16.41
C ASP A 50 19.87 3.26 15.57
N ARG A 51 20.95 4.06 15.46
CA ARG A 51 20.94 5.26 14.60
C ARG A 51 20.69 4.94 13.13
N ILE A 52 21.21 3.83 12.61
CA ILE A 52 21.00 3.42 11.22
C ILE A 52 19.58 2.90 11.07
N ARG A 53 19.10 2.09 12.00
CA ARG A 53 17.73 1.59 12.03
C ARG A 53 16.71 2.75 12.08
N ALA A 54 16.94 3.74 12.94
CA ALA A 54 16.10 4.94 12.99
C ALA A 54 16.11 5.75 11.68
N GLN A 55 17.23 5.83 10.97
CA GLN A 55 17.32 6.48 9.67
C GLN A 55 16.60 5.70 8.56
N LEU A 56 16.53 4.37 8.67
CA LEU A 56 15.85 3.51 7.71
C LEU A 56 14.35 3.47 7.91
N ALA A 57 13.86 3.63 9.13
CA ALA A 57 12.42 3.68 9.41
C ALA A 57 11.70 4.74 8.55
N PRO A 58 10.42 4.55 8.19
CA PRO A 58 9.56 3.41 8.53
C PRO A 58 9.83 2.16 7.67
N PHE A 59 9.33 1.01 8.15
CA PHE A 59 9.56 -0.28 7.50
C PHE A 59 8.25 -0.89 6.97
N ASN A 60 8.29 -1.42 5.76
CA ASN A 60 7.24 -2.26 5.19
C ASN A 60 7.84 -3.21 4.15
N HIS A 61 7.24 -4.38 4.02
CA HIS A 61 7.63 -5.40 3.05
C HIS A 61 6.86 -5.19 1.74
N VAL A 62 7.41 -4.37 0.83
CA VAL A 62 6.73 -3.96 -0.40
C VAL A 62 7.27 -4.73 -1.59
N ARG A 63 6.42 -5.55 -2.22
CA ARG A 63 6.80 -6.33 -3.39
C ARG A 63 6.81 -5.48 -4.65
N ILE A 64 7.90 -5.55 -5.43
CA ILE A 64 8.02 -4.98 -6.78
C ILE A 64 8.69 -6.02 -7.68
N GLY A 65 8.06 -6.33 -8.79
CA GLY A 65 8.56 -7.36 -9.70
C GLY A 65 8.59 -8.73 -9.03
N SER A 66 9.72 -9.41 -9.14
CA SER A 66 9.90 -10.76 -8.60
C SER A 66 10.30 -10.80 -7.11
N GLY A 67 10.44 -9.65 -6.43
CA GLY A 67 10.92 -9.64 -5.05
C GLY A 67 10.68 -8.31 -4.32
N TYR A 68 11.41 -8.12 -3.24
CA TYR A 68 11.27 -6.99 -2.32
C TYR A 68 12.50 -6.09 -2.42
N PRO A 69 12.35 -4.84 -2.89
CA PRO A 69 13.46 -3.88 -2.88
C PRO A 69 13.85 -3.50 -1.46
N ASP A 70 15.11 -3.17 -1.27
CA ASP A 70 15.62 -2.71 0.03
C ASP A 70 15.00 -1.38 0.47
N LEU A 71 14.58 -0.53 -0.51
CA LEU A 71 13.87 0.72 -0.25
C LEU A 71 12.90 1.02 -1.39
N VAL A 72 11.69 1.44 -1.04
CA VAL A 72 10.68 1.93 -1.98
C VAL A 72 10.22 3.31 -1.55
N GLY A 73 10.05 4.22 -2.49
CA GLY A 73 9.51 5.55 -2.16
C GLY A 73 8.95 6.30 -3.35
N VAL A 74 8.29 7.40 -3.04
CA VAL A 74 7.69 8.32 -4.01
C VAL A 74 8.21 9.71 -3.73
N ARG A 75 8.82 10.36 -4.72
CA ARG A 75 9.31 11.72 -4.63
C ARG A 75 9.65 12.30 -6.00
N GLN A 76 9.44 13.59 -6.17
CA GLN A 76 9.99 14.32 -7.30
C GLN A 76 11.53 14.39 -7.16
N LEU A 77 12.24 13.83 -8.15
CA LEU A 77 13.70 13.81 -8.17
C LEU A 77 14.25 15.08 -8.86
N ASP A 78 15.37 15.57 -8.37
CA ASP A 78 16.10 16.66 -9.01
C ASP A 78 16.91 16.20 -10.24
N SER A 79 17.33 17.15 -11.08
CA SER A 79 18.05 16.88 -12.32
C SER A 79 19.43 16.22 -12.11
N SER A 80 19.99 16.25 -10.90
CA SER A 80 21.23 15.55 -10.60
C SER A 80 21.05 14.03 -10.43
N LEU A 81 19.80 13.60 -10.23
CA LEU A 81 19.43 12.18 -10.02
C LEU A 81 18.81 11.55 -11.25
N LEU A 82 18.30 12.32 -12.21
CA LEU A 82 17.65 11.83 -13.42
C LEU A 82 18.34 12.32 -14.69
N ALA A 83 18.41 11.45 -15.69
CA ALA A 83 18.88 11.83 -17.03
C ALA A 83 17.87 12.70 -17.80
N VAL A 84 16.58 12.64 -17.45
CA VAL A 84 15.50 13.40 -18.06
C VAL A 84 14.58 13.95 -16.95
N ASP A 85 14.36 15.25 -16.96
CA ASP A 85 13.71 16.03 -15.90
C ASP A 85 12.17 16.10 -15.98
N ARG A 86 11.52 15.36 -16.87
CA ARG A 86 10.08 15.50 -17.12
C ARG A 86 9.33 14.18 -16.97
N PHE A 87 8.57 14.08 -15.89
CA PHE A 87 7.63 12.99 -15.68
C PHE A 87 6.31 13.54 -15.13
N GLY A 88 5.44 14.07 -15.99
CA GLY A 88 4.08 14.47 -15.64
C GLY A 88 3.90 15.18 -14.28
N ASP A 89 2.68 15.21 -13.79
CA ASP A 89 2.31 15.88 -12.53
C ASP A 89 2.46 14.96 -11.29
N HIS A 90 2.75 13.66 -11.49
CA HIS A 90 2.87 12.69 -10.38
C HIS A 90 4.35 12.38 -10.09
N PRO A 91 4.75 12.42 -8.82
CA PRO A 91 6.11 12.00 -8.43
C PRO A 91 6.39 10.55 -8.83
N PRO A 92 7.59 10.23 -9.35
CA PRO A 92 7.94 8.87 -9.72
C PRO A 92 7.97 7.92 -8.53
N LEU A 93 7.57 6.67 -8.76
CA LEU A 93 7.82 5.54 -7.87
C LEU A 93 9.26 5.07 -8.06
N ILE A 94 10.03 5.03 -6.98
CA ILE A 94 11.45 4.77 -6.97
C ILE A 94 11.72 3.52 -6.16
N ALA A 95 12.52 2.59 -6.71
CA ALA A 95 13.03 1.43 -6.00
C ALA A 95 14.55 1.51 -5.87
N VAL A 96 15.10 1.01 -4.76
CA VAL A 96 16.54 0.98 -4.52
C VAL A 96 16.96 -0.40 -4.04
N GLU A 97 18.03 -0.90 -4.62
CA GLU A 97 18.75 -2.10 -4.17
C GLU A 97 20.12 -1.67 -3.63
N ALA A 98 20.43 -2.02 -2.41
CA ALA A 98 21.71 -1.72 -1.78
C ALA A 98 22.62 -2.95 -1.76
N LYS A 99 23.93 -2.75 -1.89
CA LYS A 99 24.92 -3.78 -1.64
C LYS A 99 26.09 -3.19 -0.85
N GLY A 100 26.37 -3.81 0.28
CA GLY A 100 27.51 -3.48 1.13
C GLY A 100 28.65 -4.48 0.99
N TYR A 101 29.72 -4.27 1.74
CA TYR A 101 30.79 -5.23 1.82
C TYR A 101 30.35 -6.50 2.57
N THR A 102 30.60 -7.65 1.97
CA THR A 102 30.43 -8.96 2.64
C THR A 102 31.54 -9.18 3.67
N GLU A 103 31.43 -10.23 4.48
CA GLU A 103 32.49 -10.67 5.40
C GLU A 103 33.84 -10.92 4.70
N HIS A 104 33.79 -11.27 3.43
CA HIS A 104 34.98 -11.53 2.61
C HIS A 104 35.52 -10.26 1.93
N GLY A 105 34.97 -9.08 2.24
CA GLY A 105 35.44 -7.80 1.68
C GLY A 105 35.08 -7.59 0.21
N SER A 106 34.15 -8.34 -0.34
CA SER A 106 33.61 -8.17 -1.71
C SER A 106 32.25 -7.48 -1.69
N VAL A 107 31.89 -6.82 -2.80
CA VAL A 107 30.57 -6.23 -3.05
C VAL A 107 30.04 -6.80 -4.36
N ASP A 108 28.85 -7.37 -4.34
CA ASP A 108 28.20 -7.91 -5.55
C ASP A 108 27.41 -6.80 -6.28
N VAL A 109 28.14 -5.92 -6.95
CA VAL A 109 27.58 -4.76 -7.67
C VAL A 109 26.68 -5.20 -8.82
N GLU A 110 27.10 -6.23 -9.58
CA GLU A 110 26.32 -6.73 -10.73
C GLU A 110 24.96 -7.26 -10.31
N ARG A 111 24.90 -8.02 -9.21
CA ARG A 111 23.65 -8.49 -8.64
C ARG A 111 22.73 -7.32 -8.24
N GLY A 112 23.27 -6.28 -7.60
CA GLY A 112 22.52 -5.07 -7.27
C GLY A 112 21.91 -4.40 -8.50
N ILE A 113 22.66 -4.29 -9.61
CA ILE A 113 22.18 -3.71 -10.87
C ILE A 113 21.04 -4.57 -11.46
N VAL A 114 21.22 -5.90 -11.51
CA VAL A 114 20.20 -6.82 -12.07
C VAL A 114 18.93 -6.81 -11.24
N GLN A 115 19.06 -6.81 -9.90
CA GLN A 115 17.89 -6.68 -9.01
C GLN A 115 17.16 -5.35 -9.22
N ALA A 116 17.89 -4.23 -9.27
CA ALA A 116 17.30 -2.92 -9.53
C ALA A 116 16.61 -2.87 -10.92
N TYR A 117 17.16 -3.51 -11.93
CA TYR A 117 16.53 -3.60 -13.26
C TYR A 117 15.19 -4.34 -13.19
N ASP A 118 15.08 -5.42 -12.43
CA ASP A 118 13.82 -6.15 -12.25
C ASP A 118 12.73 -5.26 -11.65
N ARG A 119 13.10 -4.28 -10.79
CA ARG A 119 12.14 -3.33 -10.20
C ARG A 119 11.52 -2.37 -11.20
N LEU A 120 12.15 -2.13 -12.35
CA LEU A 120 11.57 -1.31 -13.43
C LEU A 120 10.31 -1.92 -14.06
N HIS A 121 9.89 -3.10 -13.60
CA HIS A 121 8.61 -3.67 -14.00
C HIS A 121 7.41 -2.81 -13.52
N GLU A 122 7.44 -2.33 -12.28
CA GLU A 122 6.40 -1.45 -11.73
C GLU A 122 6.93 -0.08 -11.29
N ALA A 123 8.22 0.04 -10.89
CA ALA A 123 8.80 1.32 -10.54
C ALA A 123 9.08 2.20 -11.77
N ASN A 124 9.04 3.52 -11.59
CA ASN A 124 9.37 4.49 -12.64
C ASN A 124 10.87 4.73 -12.76
N ALA A 125 11.61 4.58 -11.66
CA ALA A 125 13.07 4.64 -11.62
C ALA A 125 13.59 3.60 -10.63
N ALA A 126 14.73 3.00 -10.94
CA ALA A 126 15.41 2.08 -10.03
C ALA A 126 16.88 2.46 -9.90
N TYR A 127 17.39 2.31 -8.68
CA TYR A 127 18.78 2.62 -8.34
C TYR A 127 19.45 1.41 -7.68
N THR A 128 20.73 1.26 -7.96
CA THR A 128 21.61 0.46 -7.11
C THR A 128 22.48 1.41 -6.29
N ALA A 129 22.58 1.16 -4.97
CA ALA A 129 23.44 1.89 -4.06
C ALA A 129 24.58 0.98 -3.57
N VAL A 130 25.81 1.38 -3.75
CA VAL A 130 26.99 0.56 -3.48
C VAL A 130 28.17 1.40 -2.96
N PRO A 131 29.14 0.83 -2.25
CA PRO A 131 30.37 1.54 -1.95
C PRO A 131 31.07 2.03 -3.24
N ALA A 132 31.39 3.33 -3.34
CA ALA A 132 31.94 3.94 -4.54
C ALA A 132 33.23 3.25 -5.02
N ALA A 133 34.08 2.83 -4.09
CA ALA A 133 35.33 2.14 -4.39
C ALA A 133 35.17 0.72 -5.01
N ALA A 134 33.98 0.12 -4.91
CA ALA A 134 33.69 -1.20 -5.48
C ALA A 134 33.22 -1.13 -6.94
N VAL A 135 32.95 0.06 -7.48
CA VAL A 135 32.34 0.25 -8.80
C VAL A 135 33.41 0.22 -9.89
N SER A 136 33.27 -0.67 -10.86
CA SER A 136 34.09 -0.74 -12.07
C SER A 136 33.43 0.01 -13.24
N GLN A 137 34.21 0.26 -14.31
CA GLN A 137 33.68 0.83 -15.56
C GLN A 137 32.67 -0.11 -16.24
N SER A 138 32.84 -1.43 -16.12
CA SER A 138 31.87 -2.40 -16.64
C SER A 138 30.55 -2.36 -15.88
N ASN A 139 30.56 -2.17 -14.54
CA ASN A 139 29.33 -1.99 -13.76
C ASN A 139 28.58 -0.74 -14.20
N ARG A 140 29.27 0.38 -14.43
CA ARG A 140 28.65 1.62 -14.93
C ARG A 140 28.04 1.43 -16.32
N ALA A 141 28.75 0.76 -17.23
CA ALA A 141 28.23 0.47 -18.56
C ALA A 141 26.97 -0.40 -18.49
N LEU A 142 26.97 -1.46 -17.66
CA LEU A 142 25.82 -2.33 -17.46
C LEU A 142 24.63 -1.57 -16.87
N ALA A 143 24.84 -0.74 -15.86
CA ALA A 143 23.78 0.07 -15.25
C ALA A 143 23.15 1.03 -16.29
N ARG A 144 23.96 1.67 -17.12
CA ARG A 144 23.51 2.57 -18.19
C ARG A 144 22.71 1.83 -19.25
N GLU A 145 23.15 0.66 -19.68
CA GLU A 145 22.44 -0.18 -20.67
C GLU A 145 21.08 -0.64 -20.15
N LEU A 146 21.01 -1.02 -18.85
CA LEU A 146 19.79 -1.47 -18.22
C LEU A 146 18.90 -0.32 -17.70
N ASN A 147 19.30 0.94 -17.90
CA ASN A 147 18.60 2.12 -17.41
C ASN A 147 18.44 2.14 -15.87
N VAL A 148 19.43 1.65 -15.15
CA VAL A 148 19.50 1.65 -13.69
C VAL A 148 20.38 2.81 -13.24
N GLY A 149 19.89 3.61 -12.27
CA GLY A 149 20.71 4.62 -11.61
C GLY A 149 21.75 3.98 -10.70
N MET A 150 22.88 4.62 -10.52
CA MET A 150 23.95 4.12 -9.65
C MET A 150 24.43 5.18 -8.68
N LEU A 151 24.32 4.90 -7.38
CA LEU A 151 24.77 5.74 -6.29
C LEU A 151 26.01 5.11 -5.64
N GLY A 152 27.14 5.80 -5.74
CA GLY A 152 28.37 5.44 -5.04
C GLY A 152 28.40 6.07 -3.64
N ILE A 153 28.54 5.24 -2.62
CA ILE A 153 28.63 5.71 -1.23
C ILE A 153 30.09 5.74 -0.82
N THR A 154 30.56 6.88 -0.38
CA THR A 154 31.95 7.06 0.08
C THR A 154 32.10 6.74 1.58
N PRO A 155 33.29 6.47 2.09
CA PRO A 155 33.52 6.14 3.51
C PRO A 155 33.10 7.26 4.50
N ASP A 156 32.99 8.51 4.05
CA ASP A 156 32.50 9.64 4.82
C ASP A 156 30.96 9.81 4.74
N HIS A 157 30.27 8.81 4.18
CA HIS A 157 28.82 8.80 3.96
C HIS A 157 28.32 9.93 3.05
N SER A 158 29.12 10.39 2.09
CA SER A 158 28.66 11.20 0.98
C SER A 158 28.17 10.32 -0.18
N VAL A 159 27.36 10.90 -1.08
CA VAL A 159 26.79 10.18 -2.22
C VAL A 159 27.29 10.79 -3.52
N GLU A 160 27.93 9.96 -4.33
CA GLU A 160 28.30 10.25 -5.71
C GLU A 160 27.26 9.66 -6.66
N VAL A 161 26.66 10.47 -7.51
CA VAL A 161 25.77 9.97 -8.58
C VAL A 161 26.64 9.53 -9.75
N LEU A 162 26.79 8.21 -9.90
CA LEU A 162 27.67 7.62 -10.92
C LEU A 162 26.97 7.40 -12.24
N GLU A 163 25.68 7.00 -12.23
CA GLU A 163 24.82 6.90 -13.40
C GLU A 163 23.41 7.38 -13.05
N THR A 164 22.78 8.09 -13.97
CA THR A 164 21.42 8.61 -13.82
C THR A 164 20.44 7.85 -14.71
N PRO A 165 19.33 7.31 -14.18
CA PRO A 165 18.33 6.61 -14.97
C PRO A 165 17.44 7.59 -15.72
N ARG A 166 16.75 7.10 -16.73
CA ARG A 166 15.59 7.76 -17.33
C ARG A 166 14.33 7.19 -16.69
N ILE A 167 13.35 8.03 -16.43
CA ILE A 167 12.04 7.59 -15.95
C ILE A 167 11.35 6.72 -17.01
N VAL A 168 10.76 5.63 -16.58
CA VAL A 168 9.93 4.76 -17.41
C VAL A 168 8.47 4.81 -16.94
N GLY A 169 7.53 4.59 -17.86
CA GLY A 169 6.12 4.42 -17.51
C GLY A 169 5.89 3.09 -16.80
N ASN A 170 4.87 3.05 -15.93
CA ASN A 170 4.47 1.82 -15.24
C ASN A 170 3.88 0.82 -16.23
N ARG A 171 4.40 -0.39 -16.23
CA ARG A 171 3.84 -1.50 -17.04
C ARG A 171 2.57 -2.07 -16.44
N ALA A 172 2.43 -1.97 -15.12
CA ALA A 172 1.30 -2.43 -14.33
C ALA A 172 0.79 -1.27 -13.44
N PRO A 173 -0.03 -0.35 -13.97
CA PRO A 173 -0.43 0.86 -13.24
C PRO A 173 -1.26 0.58 -11.97
N ASP A 174 -2.07 -0.50 -11.96
CA ASP A 174 -2.87 -0.87 -10.80
C ASP A 174 -1.98 -1.36 -9.64
N GLU A 175 -0.97 -2.17 -9.95
CA GLU A 175 0.05 -2.63 -9.01
C GLU A 175 0.90 -1.46 -8.51
N ALA A 176 1.30 -0.55 -9.40
CA ALA A 176 2.03 0.65 -9.02
C ALA A 176 1.24 1.55 -8.07
N ALA A 177 -0.08 1.64 -8.20
CA ALA A 177 -0.93 2.36 -7.25
C ALA A 177 -0.94 1.69 -5.87
N THR A 178 -1.00 0.36 -5.82
CA THR A 178 -0.92 -0.43 -4.59
C THR A 178 0.43 -0.25 -3.90
N ILE A 179 1.52 -0.28 -4.65
CA ILE A 179 2.88 -0.08 -4.15
C ILE A 179 3.05 1.33 -3.57
N ARG A 180 2.55 2.36 -4.27
CA ARG A 180 2.54 3.75 -3.78
C ARG A 180 1.80 3.87 -2.46
N PHE A 181 0.64 3.22 -2.35
CA PHE A 181 -0.14 3.20 -1.13
C PHE A 181 0.64 2.55 0.03
N GLN A 182 1.27 1.40 -0.19
CA GLN A 182 2.07 0.72 0.83
C GLN A 182 3.30 1.54 1.24
N ALA A 183 3.92 2.24 0.31
CA ALA A 183 5.05 3.12 0.60
C ALA A 183 4.61 4.38 1.36
N SER A 184 3.41 4.92 1.07
CA SER A 184 2.92 6.13 1.72
C SER A 184 2.28 5.89 3.07
N ALA A 185 1.69 4.73 3.32
CA ALA A 185 0.91 4.25 4.47
C ALA A 185 0.39 5.30 5.49
N GLN A 186 0.72 6.58 5.29
CA GLN A 186 0.32 7.69 6.15
C GLN A 186 -1.09 8.17 5.81
N GLY A 187 -1.93 8.34 6.83
CA GLY A 187 -3.25 8.96 6.70
C GLY A 187 -4.35 8.05 6.17
N VAL A 188 -4.19 6.72 6.23
CA VAL A 188 -5.27 5.77 5.87
C VAL A 188 -6.33 5.72 6.97
N ALA A 189 -5.95 5.81 8.24
CA ALA A 189 -6.85 5.72 9.38
C ALA A 189 -7.84 6.89 9.46
N ASP A 190 -7.49 8.06 8.97
CA ASP A 190 -8.35 9.26 8.98
C ASP A 190 -9.43 9.24 7.87
N LYS A 191 -9.36 8.28 6.94
CA LYS A 191 -10.31 8.17 5.83
C LYS A 191 -11.34 7.07 6.10
N SER A 192 -12.31 7.36 6.97
CA SER A 192 -13.46 6.48 7.13
C SER A 192 -14.40 6.61 5.93
N PHE A 193 -14.96 5.49 5.46
CA PHE A 193 -15.93 5.49 4.36
C PHE A 193 -17.28 6.11 4.72
N GLY A 194 -17.56 6.33 5.98
CA GLY A 194 -18.86 6.82 6.46
C GLY A 194 -20.02 5.85 6.31
N LEU A 195 -20.05 5.05 5.28
CA LEU A 195 -21.08 4.07 4.94
C LEU A 195 -20.43 2.73 4.55
N ASN A 196 -21.10 1.63 4.89
CA ASN A 196 -20.56 0.27 4.77
C ASN A 196 -21.26 -0.60 3.72
N HIS A 197 -22.33 -0.13 3.09
CA HIS A 197 -23.02 -0.88 2.04
C HIS A 197 -22.64 -0.39 0.65
N PRO A 198 -22.17 -1.27 -0.25
CA PRO A 198 -21.63 -0.89 -1.58
C PRO A 198 -22.60 -0.08 -2.44
N LYS A 199 -23.90 -0.31 -2.34
CA LYS A 199 -24.90 0.44 -3.11
C LYS A 199 -24.73 1.96 -2.98
N ASN A 200 -24.32 2.44 -1.79
CA ASN A 200 -24.20 3.86 -1.52
C ASN A 200 -23.08 4.51 -2.35
N TYR A 201 -22.02 3.75 -2.61
CA TYR A 201 -20.88 4.21 -3.41
C TYR A 201 -21.12 4.04 -4.90
N LEU A 202 -21.68 2.88 -5.30
CA LEU A 202 -21.98 2.59 -6.71
C LEU A 202 -23.05 3.52 -7.28
N ALA A 203 -23.98 3.99 -6.45
CA ALA A 203 -25.00 4.93 -6.86
C ALA A 203 -24.45 6.33 -7.14
N TYR A 204 -23.34 6.72 -6.53
CA TYR A 204 -22.82 8.08 -6.65
C TYR A 204 -22.44 8.47 -8.09
N PRO A 205 -21.63 7.69 -8.86
CA PRO A 205 -21.38 7.98 -10.27
C PRO A 205 -22.65 7.94 -11.14
N LEU A 206 -23.64 7.10 -10.78
CA LEU A 206 -24.94 7.08 -11.48
C LEU A 206 -25.71 8.38 -11.26
N ALA A 207 -25.71 8.89 -10.03
CA ALA A 207 -26.37 10.16 -9.68
C ALA A 207 -25.69 11.37 -10.35
N ILE A 208 -24.35 11.36 -10.49
CA ILE A 208 -23.64 12.40 -11.27
C ILE A 208 -24.05 12.35 -12.75
N TYR A 209 -24.25 11.16 -13.30
CA TYR A 209 -24.62 10.98 -14.71
C TYR A 209 -26.11 11.31 -14.98
N HIS A 210 -26.94 11.34 -13.93
CA HIS A 210 -28.36 11.67 -14.02
C HIS A 210 -28.55 13.16 -14.32
N GLU A 211 -29.67 13.54 -15.01
CA GLU A 211 -29.97 14.94 -15.36
C GLU A 211 -30.37 15.79 -14.15
N ALA A 212 -30.94 15.17 -13.11
CA ALA A 212 -31.34 15.86 -11.89
C ALA A 212 -30.14 16.10 -10.93
N GLU A 213 -30.37 16.89 -9.90
CA GLU A 213 -29.36 17.23 -8.90
C GLU A 213 -28.93 15.96 -8.12
N THR A 214 -27.60 15.73 -8.04
CA THR A 214 -27.00 14.50 -7.50
C THR A 214 -27.48 14.18 -6.08
N ALA A 215 -27.61 15.19 -5.21
CA ALA A 215 -28.02 14.97 -3.83
C ALA A 215 -29.50 14.56 -3.72
N GLU A 216 -30.38 15.12 -4.57
CA GLU A 216 -31.80 14.73 -4.64
C GLU A 216 -31.92 13.27 -5.10
N VAL A 217 -31.24 12.90 -6.17
CA VAL A 217 -31.23 11.52 -6.71
C VAL A 217 -30.80 10.51 -5.66
N LEU A 218 -29.71 10.80 -4.94
CA LEU A 218 -29.22 9.89 -3.88
C LEU A 218 -30.16 9.81 -2.69
N ALA A 219 -30.73 10.94 -2.27
CA ALA A 219 -31.65 10.98 -1.13
C ALA A 219 -32.95 10.21 -1.41
N ASP A 220 -33.43 10.25 -2.64
CA ASP A 220 -34.67 9.59 -3.05
C ASP A 220 -34.50 8.09 -3.24
N HIS A 221 -33.43 7.62 -3.91
CA HIS A 221 -33.31 6.24 -4.32
C HIS A 221 -32.38 5.41 -3.42
N VAL A 222 -31.42 6.03 -2.69
CA VAL A 222 -30.31 5.28 -2.10
C VAL A 222 -30.10 5.59 -0.62
N VAL A 223 -29.68 6.80 -0.29
CA VAL A 223 -29.30 7.19 1.08
C VAL A 223 -29.33 8.73 1.25
N ARG A 224 -29.83 9.16 2.42
CA ARG A 224 -29.85 10.59 2.77
C ARG A 224 -28.49 11.16 3.21
N ALA A 225 -27.54 10.28 3.60
CA ALA A 225 -26.19 10.68 3.98
C ALA A 225 -25.30 10.87 2.74
N VAL A 226 -25.62 11.89 1.94
CA VAL A 226 -24.99 12.15 0.63
C VAL A 226 -23.50 12.42 0.74
N ASP A 227 -23.07 13.21 1.74
CA ASP A 227 -21.64 13.52 1.95
C ASP A 227 -20.82 12.26 2.27
N ALA A 228 -21.39 11.35 3.07
CA ALA A 228 -20.74 10.08 3.37
C ALA A 228 -20.67 9.17 2.13
N ALA A 229 -21.68 9.20 1.25
CA ALA A 229 -21.64 8.50 -0.03
C ALA A 229 -20.56 9.08 -0.97
N ARG A 230 -20.44 10.42 -1.02
CA ARG A 230 -19.39 11.13 -1.76
C ARG A 230 -18.00 10.75 -1.28
N THR A 231 -17.75 10.84 0.02
CA THR A 231 -16.48 10.44 0.64
C THR A 231 -16.13 9.00 0.30
N GLY A 232 -17.06 8.07 0.42
CA GLY A 232 -16.83 6.66 0.10
C GLY A 232 -16.61 6.40 -1.39
N ALA A 233 -17.32 7.10 -2.28
CA ALA A 233 -17.13 6.99 -3.72
C ALA A 233 -15.74 7.53 -4.15
N ALA A 234 -15.30 8.65 -3.57
CA ALA A 234 -13.95 9.19 -3.78
C ALA A 234 -12.88 8.24 -3.25
N PHE A 235 -13.08 7.70 -2.05
CA PHE A 235 -12.17 6.74 -1.44
C PHE A 235 -11.97 5.47 -2.29
N LEU A 236 -13.05 4.95 -2.89
CA LEU A 236 -13.01 3.80 -3.79
C LEU A 236 -12.64 4.16 -5.23
N ASN A 237 -12.16 5.38 -5.46
CA ASN A 237 -11.77 5.88 -6.78
C ASN A 237 -12.88 5.78 -7.85
N LEU A 238 -14.14 5.95 -7.45
CA LEU A 238 -15.27 6.03 -8.38
C LEU A 238 -15.49 7.46 -8.91
N ILE A 239 -15.07 8.44 -8.11
CA ILE A 239 -15.09 9.86 -8.45
C ILE A 239 -13.76 10.51 -8.06
N ASP A 240 -13.41 11.58 -8.76
CA ASP A 240 -12.38 12.52 -8.38
C ASP A 240 -13.05 13.74 -7.74
N ASP A 241 -12.80 13.94 -6.44
CA ASP A 241 -13.46 14.94 -5.63
C ASP A 241 -12.68 16.26 -5.63
N GLN A 242 -12.88 17.06 -6.67
CA GLN A 242 -12.22 18.35 -6.88
C GLN A 242 -12.99 19.51 -6.23
N PRO A 243 -12.32 20.65 -5.92
CA PRO A 243 -12.99 21.87 -5.45
C PRO A 243 -14.07 22.41 -6.40
N SER A 244 -13.95 22.15 -7.69
CA SER A 244 -14.93 22.49 -8.73
C SER A 244 -16.16 21.59 -8.75
N GLY A 245 -16.16 20.52 -7.98
CA GLY A 245 -17.19 19.48 -7.92
C GLY A 245 -16.65 18.11 -8.30
N PRO A 246 -17.38 17.04 -7.93
CA PRO A 246 -16.96 15.68 -8.20
C PRO A 246 -17.06 15.35 -9.70
N THR A 247 -16.05 14.66 -10.23
CA THR A 247 -16.04 14.14 -11.59
C THR A 247 -15.91 12.62 -11.58
N VAL A 248 -16.50 11.95 -12.58
CA VAL A 248 -16.49 10.48 -12.67
C VAL A 248 -15.13 9.99 -13.18
N THR A 249 -14.52 9.06 -12.47
CA THR A 249 -13.27 8.41 -12.90
C THR A 249 -13.51 7.32 -13.95
N ALA A 250 -12.43 6.71 -14.47
CA ALA A 250 -12.54 5.55 -15.35
C ALA A 250 -13.29 4.38 -14.71
N LEU A 251 -13.04 4.10 -13.42
CA LEU A 251 -13.72 3.06 -12.65
C LEU A 251 -15.20 3.41 -12.40
N GLY A 252 -15.51 4.67 -12.08
CA GLY A 252 -16.89 5.15 -11.99
C GLY A 252 -17.65 5.05 -13.33
N ALA A 253 -16.96 5.30 -14.45
CA ALA A 253 -17.54 5.13 -15.77
C ALA A 253 -17.83 3.63 -16.10
N GLU A 254 -17.09 2.68 -15.53
CA GLU A 254 -17.43 1.25 -15.62
C GLU A 254 -18.78 0.97 -14.93
N VAL A 255 -19.04 1.57 -13.79
CA VAL A 255 -20.31 1.44 -13.06
C VAL A 255 -21.47 1.97 -13.90
N ILE A 256 -21.33 3.15 -14.50
CA ILE A 256 -22.35 3.75 -15.40
C ILE A 256 -22.60 2.85 -16.62
N ARG A 257 -21.54 2.39 -17.29
CA ARG A 257 -21.66 1.50 -18.44
C ARG A 257 -22.37 0.20 -18.10
N PHE A 258 -22.04 -0.42 -16.96
CA PHE A 258 -22.73 -1.60 -16.48
C PHE A 258 -24.23 -1.34 -16.27
N ALA A 259 -24.59 -0.24 -15.60
CA ALA A 259 -25.98 0.12 -15.35
C ALA A 259 -26.77 0.32 -16.67
N LEU A 260 -26.22 1.09 -17.62
CA LEU A 260 -26.85 1.32 -18.92
C LEU A 260 -26.99 0.04 -19.76
N GLN A 261 -26.00 -0.84 -19.72
CA GLN A 261 -26.08 -2.12 -20.45
C GLN A 261 -27.15 -3.04 -19.84
N ARG A 262 -27.23 -3.11 -18.53
CA ARG A 262 -28.11 -4.05 -17.83
C ARG A 262 -29.54 -3.57 -17.71
N TYR A 263 -29.74 -2.27 -17.42
CA TYR A 263 -31.05 -1.67 -17.10
C TYR A 263 -31.58 -0.72 -18.16
N LYS A 264 -30.77 -0.36 -19.16
CA LYS A 264 -31.09 0.53 -20.28
C LYS A 264 -31.16 2.03 -19.92
N SER A 265 -31.37 2.38 -18.65
CA SER A 265 -31.30 3.74 -18.14
C SER A 265 -30.75 3.79 -16.72
N VAL A 266 -30.26 4.96 -16.31
CA VAL A 266 -29.78 5.21 -14.94
C VAL A 266 -30.95 5.16 -13.95
N ASP A 267 -32.13 5.72 -14.30
CA ASP A 267 -33.33 5.67 -13.46
C ASP A 267 -33.73 4.23 -13.13
N ALA A 268 -33.75 3.36 -14.14
CA ALA A 268 -34.09 1.95 -13.93
C ALA A 268 -33.05 1.23 -13.04
N ALA A 269 -31.78 1.61 -13.14
CA ALA A 269 -30.74 1.08 -12.27
C ALA A 269 -30.87 1.60 -10.83
N LEU A 270 -31.16 2.89 -10.64
CA LEU A 270 -31.34 3.50 -9.33
C LEU A 270 -32.61 2.97 -8.62
N SER A 271 -33.69 2.73 -9.34
CA SER A 271 -34.90 2.14 -8.78
C SER A 271 -34.65 0.76 -8.16
N VAL A 272 -33.72 -0.04 -8.70
CA VAL A 272 -33.35 -1.34 -8.13
C VAL A 272 -32.64 -1.17 -6.79
N PHE A 273 -31.93 -0.06 -6.55
CA PHE A 273 -31.27 0.17 -5.26
C PHE A 273 -32.24 0.39 -4.10
N GLU A 274 -33.48 0.78 -4.36
CA GLU A 274 -34.54 0.92 -3.34
C GLU A 274 -34.86 -0.41 -2.67
N ASP A 275 -34.83 -1.52 -3.43
CA ASP A 275 -35.08 -2.87 -2.93
C ASP A 275 -34.05 -3.31 -1.88
N TRP A 276 -32.90 -2.67 -1.84
CA TRP A 276 -31.82 -3.01 -0.91
C TRP A 276 -31.67 -2.01 0.24
N GLN A 277 -32.61 -1.10 0.42
CA GLN A 277 -32.59 -0.16 1.53
C GLN A 277 -32.69 -0.93 2.87
N GLY A 278 -31.75 -0.66 3.79
CA GLY A 278 -31.69 -1.30 5.10
C GLY A 278 -31.33 -2.79 5.07
N SER A 279 -30.98 -3.36 3.92
CA SER A 279 -30.55 -4.74 3.83
C SER A 279 -29.21 -4.97 4.57
N ARG A 280 -29.20 -6.01 5.43
CA ARG A 280 -27.98 -6.53 6.08
C ARG A 280 -27.44 -7.76 5.38
N SER A 281 -28.15 -8.29 4.40
CA SER A 281 -27.75 -9.45 3.60
C SER A 281 -26.52 -9.11 2.77
N ARG A 282 -25.72 -10.12 2.48
CA ARG A 282 -24.52 -9.94 1.64
C ARG A 282 -24.97 -9.47 0.24
N PHE A 283 -24.42 -8.33 -0.20
CA PHE A 283 -24.82 -7.74 -1.48
C PHE A 283 -24.52 -8.65 -2.67
N TYR A 284 -23.41 -9.36 -2.63
CA TYR A 284 -23.04 -10.37 -3.62
C TYR A 284 -24.10 -11.50 -3.78
N ASP A 285 -24.78 -11.88 -2.71
CA ASP A 285 -25.76 -12.95 -2.74
C ASP A 285 -27.14 -12.45 -3.24
N VAL A 286 -27.54 -11.24 -2.84
CA VAL A 286 -28.85 -10.67 -3.22
C VAL A 286 -28.86 -10.01 -4.59
N ALA A 287 -27.72 -9.54 -5.05
CA ALA A 287 -27.53 -8.89 -6.35
C ALA A 287 -26.22 -9.35 -7.00
N PRO A 288 -26.12 -10.60 -7.50
CA PRO A 288 -24.83 -11.19 -7.91
C PRO A 288 -24.06 -10.39 -8.96
N GLU A 289 -24.74 -9.79 -9.94
CA GLU A 289 -24.10 -9.01 -10.99
C GLU A 289 -23.50 -7.73 -10.44
N TRP A 290 -24.24 -7.01 -9.59
CA TRP A 290 -23.74 -5.85 -8.84
C TRP A 290 -22.65 -6.25 -7.83
N GLY A 291 -22.77 -7.45 -7.26
CA GLY A 291 -21.77 -8.02 -6.37
C GLY A 291 -20.42 -8.27 -7.06
N LEU A 292 -20.44 -8.74 -8.30
CA LEU A 292 -19.23 -8.88 -9.10
C LEU A 292 -18.58 -7.52 -9.42
N LEU A 293 -19.39 -6.52 -9.78
CA LEU A 293 -18.91 -5.16 -9.99
C LEU A 293 -18.36 -4.57 -8.69
N THR A 294 -19.05 -4.77 -7.56
CA THR A 294 -18.57 -4.37 -6.22
C THR A 294 -17.21 -4.99 -5.93
N ARG A 295 -17.03 -6.28 -6.21
CA ARG A 295 -15.73 -6.97 -6.03
C ARG A 295 -14.63 -6.31 -6.86
N ARG A 296 -14.92 -5.97 -8.12
CA ARG A 296 -13.98 -5.25 -8.99
C ARG A 296 -13.60 -3.88 -8.40
N VAL A 297 -14.58 -3.10 -7.94
CA VAL A 297 -14.37 -1.78 -7.33
C VAL A 297 -13.56 -1.88 -6.04
N VAL A 298 -13.95 -2.78 -5.14
CA VAL A 298 -13.28 -2.97 -3.85
C VAL A 298 -11.86 -3.52 -4.03
N TRP A 299 -11.65 -4.38 -5.04
CA TRP A 299 -10.33 -4.90 -5.38
C TRP A 299 -9.38 -3.82 -5.88
N ALA A 300 -9.89 -2.78 -6.54
CA ALA A 300 -9.08 -1.64 -6.97
C ALA A 300 -8.57 -0.78 -5.80
N TYR A 301 -9.13 -0.95 -4.58
CA TYR A 301 -8.64 -0.30 -3.38
C TYR A 301 -7.37 -1.02 -2.87
N PRO A 302 -6.21 -0.34 -2.79
CA PRO A 302 -4.93 -0.99 -2.55
C PRO A 302 -4.84 -1.79 -1.25
N ALA A 303 -5.45 -1.29 -0.16
CA ALA A 303 -5.47 -2.02 1.11
C ALA A 303 -6.20 -3.36 1.02
N THR A 304 -7.23 -3.47 0.16
CA THR A 304 -7.93 -4.73 -0.08
C THR A 304 -6.99 -5.79 -0.62
N GLN A 305 -6.20 -5.43 -1.61
CA GLN A 305 -5.28 -6.38 -2.26
C GLN A 305 -4.28 -6.93 -1.24
N LEU A 306 -3.67 -6.05 -0.44
CA LEU A 306 -2.72 -6.48 0.58
C LEU A 306 -3.37 -7.39 1.63
N ILE A 307 -4.48 -6.96 2.23
CA ILE A 307 -5.16 -7.74 3.28
C ILE A 307 -5.61 -9.10 2.75
N VAL A 308 -6.17 -9.18 1.54
CA VAL A 308 -6.63 -10.45 0.96
C VAL A 308 -5.44 -11.36 0.63
N SER A 309 -4.34 -10.82 0.14
CA SER A 309 -3.11 -11.58 -0.10
C SER A 309 -2.55 -12.17 1.20
N GLU A 310 -2.48 -11.37 2.26
CA GLU A 310 -1.99 -11.83 3.56
C GLU A 310 -2.94 -12.86 4.22
N LEU A 311 -4.26 -12.64 4.13
CA LEU A 311 -5.23 -13.63 4.59
C LEU A 311 -5.11 -14.95 3.81
N GLN A 312 -4.75 -14.90 2.54
CA GLN A 312 -4.49 -16.10 1.73
C GLN A 312 -3.23 -16.82 2.22
N THR A 313 -2.15 -16.08 2.50
CA THR A 313 -0.90 -16.63 3.05
C THR A 313 -1.14 -17.25 4.43
N MET A 314 -1.86 -16.56 5.33
CA MET A 314 -2.28 -17.11 6.62
C MET A 314 -3.05 -18.43 6.47
N HIS A 315 -3.96 -18.50 5.48
CA HIS A 315 -4.73 -19.71 5.22
C HIS A 315 -3.83 -20.87 4.75
N GLU A 316 -2.85 -20.59 3.89
CA GLU A 316 -1.86 -21.58 3.41
C GLU A 316 -0.98 -22.10 4.56
N ASP A 317 -0.66 -21.25 5.53
CA ASP A 317 0.08 -21.59 6.75
C ASP A 317 -0.80 -22.27 7.81
N GLY A 318 -2.10 -22.51 7.50
CA GLY A 318 -3.03 -23.26 8.36
C GLY A 318 -3.87 -22.37 9.30
N ILE A 319 -3.72 -21.04 9.27
CA ILE A 319 -4.53 -20.09 10.04
C ILE A 319 -5.79 -19.77 9.23
N THR A 320 -6.78 -20.64 9.28
CA THR A 320 -7.97 -20.56 8.41
C THR A 320 -9.07 -19.63 8.91
N THR A 321 -9.05 -19.27 10.20
CA THR A 321 -10.05 -18.42 10.85
C THR A 321 -9.42 -17.38 11.75
N PRO A 322 -8.55 -16.50 11.19
CA PRO A 322 -7.85 -15.50 12.00
C PRO A 322 -8.84 -14.54 12.66
N SER A 323 -8.55 -14.18 13.91
CA SER A 323 -9.18 -13.05 14.60
C SER A 323 -8.59 -11.72 14.10
N LEU A 324 -9.14 -10.61 14.56
CA LEU A 324 -8.52 -9.30 14.28
C LEU A 324 -7.14 -9.21 14.95
N VAL A 325 -6.95 -9.80 16.13
CA VAL A 325 -5.65 -9.87 16.80
C VAL A 325 -4.65 -10.63 15.95
N ASP A 326 -5.00 -11.85 15.51
CA ASP A 326 -4.13 -12.68 14.66
C ASP A 326 -3.75 -11.95 13.36
N LEU A 327 -4.72 -11.27 12.74
CA LEU A 327 -4.48 -10.53 11.50
C LEU A 327 -3.53 -9.34 11.71
N VAL A 328 -3.73 -8.56 12.77
CA VAL A 328 -2.89 -7.39 13.08
C VAL A 328 -1.47 -7.81 13.46
N GLU A 329 -1.33 -8.86 14.25
CA GLU A 329 -0.02 -9.44 14.60
C GLU A 329 0.71 -9.93 13.35
N TRP A 330 0.04 -10.70 12.49
CA TRP A 330 0.60 -11.18 11.22
C TRP A 330 1.03 -10.04 10.31
N LEU A 331 0.14 -9.08 10.08
CA LEU A 331 0.43 -7.94 9.21
C LEU A 331 1.57 -7.06 9.76
N HIS A 332 1.68 -6.93 11.08
CA HIS A 332 2.72 -6.09 11.67
C HIS A 332 4.13 -6.65 11.42
N VAL A 333 4.30 -7.96 11.33
CA VAL A 333 5.60 -8.58 11.03
C VAL A 333 6.14 -8.13 9.67
N HIS A 334 5.28 -8.03 8.66
CA HIS A 334 5.67 -7.73 7.28
C HIS A 334 5.39 -6.28 6.87
N HIS A 335 4.35 -5.68 7.44
CA HIS A 335 3.82 -4.37 7.06
C HIS A 335 3.55 -3.50 8.31
N PRO A 336 4.57 -3.23 9.16
CA PRO A 336 4.36 -2.58 10.46
C PRO A 336 3.70 -1.21 10.33
N THR A 337 4.20 -0.34 9.45
CA THR A 337 3.63 1.00 9.25
C THR A 337 2.21 0.93 8.71
N PHE A 338 1.97 0.11 7.67
CA PHE A 338 0.65 -0.09 7.10
C PHE A 338 -0.36 -0.58 8.17
N THR A 339 0.06 -1.53 9.00
CA THR A 339 -0.80 -2.14 10.04
C THR A 339 -1.22 -1.11 11.09
N ILE A 340 -0.27 -0.34 11.60
CA ILE A 340 -0.54 0.68 12.61
C ILE A 340 -1.43 1.80 12.03
N GLU A 341 -1.12 2.30 10.84
CA GLU A 341 -1.91 3.38 10.21
C GLU A 341 -3.32 2.93 9.82
N LEU A 342 -3.53 1.65 9.46
CA LEU A 342 -4.85 1.17 9.05
C LEU A 342 -5.73 0.77 10.23
N PHE A 343 -5.19 0.06 11.22
CA PHE A 343 -5.99 -0.59 12.26
C PHE A 343 -5.97 0.12 13.60
N ILE A 344 -4.89 0.81 13.95
CA ILE A 344 -4.72 1.42 15.28
C ILE A 344 -5.15 2.89 15.25
N ARG A 345 -5.72 3.36 16.35
CA ARG A 345 -6.08 4.79 16.48
C ARG A 345 -4.85 5.67 16.33
N GLY A 346 -4.99 6.78 15.60
CA GLY A 346 -3.93 7.76 15.37
C GLY A 346 -3.53 8.59 16.60
N THR A 347 -4.04 8.28 17.81
CA THR A 347 -3.68 8.98 19.03
C THR A 347 -2.38 8.44 19.63
N ASP A 348 -1.56 9.34 20.20
CA ASP A 348 -0.29 8.96 20.85
C ASP A 348 -0.50 7.91 21.95
N ASP A 349 -1.59 8.03 22.74
CA ASP A 349 -1.93 7.07 23.78
C ASP A 349 -2.15 5.65 23.23
N ALA A 350 -2.93 5.50 22.17
CA ALA A 350 -3.17 4.19 21.56
C ALA A 350 -1.90 3.59 20.97
N ARG A 351 -1.08 4.41 20.29
CA ARG A 351 0.21 3.97 19.73
C ARG A 351 1.20 3.55 20.81
N GLN A 352 1.34 4.32 21.90
CA GLN A 352 2.21 3.97 23.03
C GLN A 352 1.74 2.73 23.80
N ARG A 353 0.44 2.42 23.79
CA ARG A 353 -0.09 1.19 24.39
C ARG A 353 0.22 -0.04 23.55
N VAL A 354 0.16 0.10 22.22
CA VAL A 354 0.30 -1.00 21.26
C VAL A 354 1.75 -1.25 20.88
N LEU A 355 2.60 -0.23 20.87
CA LEU A 355 4.02 -0.35 20.52
C LEU A 355 4.89 -0.15 21.76
N ASP A 356 6.00 -0.86 21.84
CA ASP A 356 7.05 -0.60 22.82
C ASP A 356 8.04 0.47 22.33
N VAL A 357 9.13 0.68 23.08
CA VAL A 357 10.13 1.72 22.77
C VAL A 357 10.96 1.40 21.53
N ASP A 358 11.02 0.14 21.14
CA ASP A 358 11.75 -0.35 19.97
C ASP A 358 10.83 -0.43 18.72
N GLY A 359 9.54 -0.17 18.90
CA GLY A 359 8.53 -0.23 17.84
C GLY A 359 7.90 -1.61 17.66
N ASP A 360 8.21 -2.55 18.55
CA ASP A 360 7.64 -3.89 18.52
C ASP A 360 6.20 -3.90 19.08
N LEU A 361 5.39 -4.83 18.56
CA LEU A 361 3.97 -4.92 18.88
C LEU A 361 3.77 -5.58 20.27
N ARG A 362 3.02 -4.90 21.12
CA ARG A 362 2.53 -5.46 22.39
C ARG A 362 1.24 -6.21 22.16
N VAL A 363 1.34 -7.51 21.89
CA VAL A 363 0.19 -8.35 21.51
C VAL A 363 -0.92 -8.31 22.57
N ASP A 364 -0.58 -8.29 23.87
CA ASP A 364 -1.57 -8.19 24.96
C ASP A 364 -2.47 -6.95 24.86
N ALA A 365 -1.95 -5.84 24.30
CA ALA A 365 -2.74 -4.63 24.11
C ALA A 365 -3.76 -4.74 22.99
N LEU A 366 -3.56 -5.66 22.04
CA LEU A 366 -4.47 -5.88 20.91
C LEU A 366 -5.81 -6.52 21.30
N TYR A 367 -5.90 -7.09 22.50
CA TYR A 367 -7.18 -7.63 23.01
C TYR A 367 -8.12 -6.53 23.51
N ASP A 368 -7.62 -5.29 23.67
CA ASP A 368 -8.45 -4.14 23.99
C ASP A 368 -9.00 -3.48 22.71
N GLY A 369 -10.30 -3.61 22.49
CA GLY A 369 -10.99 -3.00 21.33
C GLY A 369 -10.83 -1.48 21.24
N GLU A 370 -10.45 -0.81 22.32
CA GLU A 370 -10.29 0.65 22.33
C GLU A 370 -9.00 1.13 21.64
N VAL A 371 -8.00 0.28 21.44
CA VAL A 371 -6.79 0.64 20.70
C VAL A 371 -7.03 0.74 19.20
N TYR A 372 -8.08 0.09 18.70
CA TYR A 372 -8.38 0.06 17.27
C TYR A 372 -9.17 1.30 16.81
N HIS A 373 -8.95 1.69 15.57
CA HIS A 373 -9.85 2.59 14.87
C HIS A 373 -11.10 1.82 14.39
N SER A 374 -11.97 1.49 15.33
CA SER A 374 -13.10 0.58 15.13
C SER A 374 -14.04 0.95 13.95
N PRO A 375 -14.27 2.24 13.59
CA PRO A 375 -15.02 2.58 12.39
C PRO A 375 -14.36 2.07 11.11
N THR A 376 -13.06 2.25 10.94
CA THR A 376 -12.32 1.78 9.75
C THR A 376 -12.31 0.26 9.67
N VAL A 377 -12.02 -0.44 10.79
CA VAL A 377 -12.05 -1.90 10.88
C VAL A 377 -13.41 -2.44 10.42
N PHE A 378 -14.50 -1.89 10.97
CA PHE A 378 -15.85 -2.31 10.64
C PHE A 378 -16.20 -2.04 9.18
N GLN A 379 -15.92 -0.84 8.67
CA GLN A 379 -16.27 -0.45 7.31
C GLN A 379 -15.52 -1.27 6.26
N LEU A 380 -14.22 -1.44 6.46
CA LEU A 380 -13.39 -2.26 5.57
C LEU A 380 -13.88 -3.70 5.53
N LYS A 381 -14.13 -4.30 6.71
CA LYS A 381 -14.66 -5.66 6.79
C LYS A 381 -16.03 -5.79 6.16
N ALA A 382 -16.93 -4.83 6.40
CA ALA A 382 -18.28 -4.84 5.83
C ALA A 382 -18.26 -4.76 4.29
N ILE A 383 -17.39 -3.92 3.72
CA ILE A 383 -17.23 -3.81 2.27
C ILE A 383 -16.72 -5.15 1.67
N LEU A 384 -15.69 -5.75 2.29
CA LEU A 384 -15.17 -7.04 1.87
C LEU A 384 -16.22 -8.17 1.99
N TYR A 385 -17.05 -8.14 3.03
CA TYR A 385 -18.18 -9.05 3.19
C TYR A 385 -19.21 -8.86 2.07
N HIS A 386 -19.63 -7.63 1.81
CA HIS A 386 -20.63 -7.37 0.77
C HIS A 386 -20.11 -7.67 -0.65
N ALA A 387 -18.82 -7.55 -0.88
CA ALA A 387 -18.15 -7.99 -2.11
C ALA A 387 -18.02 -9.52 -2.24
N GLY A 388 -18.42 -10.28 -1.22
CA GLY A 388 -18.31 -11.75 -1.19
C GLY A 388 -16.87 -12.24 -1.04
N ILE A 389 -15.99 -11.43 -0.45
CA ILE A 389 -14.59 -11.78 -0.16
C ILE A 389 -14.49 -12.42 1.23
N LEU A 390 -15.09 -11.80 2.25
CA LEU A 390 -15.12 -12.34 3.61
C LEU A 390 -16.44 -13.01 3.95
N GLN A 391 -16.39 -13.99 4.89
CA GLN A 391 -17.56 -14.75 5.32
C GLN A 391 -18.48 -13.97 6.25
N THR A 392 -17.94 -13.06 7.07
CA THR A 392 -18.67 -12.33 8.10
C THR A 392 -18.56 -10.82 7.92
N ARG A 393 -19.65 -10.10 8.20
CA ARG A 393 -19.72 -8.63 8.06
C ARG A 393 -18.93 -7.88 9.13
N GLY A 394 -18.78 -8.47 10.29
CA GLY A 394 -18.20 -7.83 11.45
C GLY A 394 -19.21 -7.19 12.40
N ALA A 395 -18.74 -6.94 13.63
CA ALA A 395 -19.47 -6.24 14.69
C ALA A 395 -19.50 -4.73 14.46
N GLU A 396 -20.59 -4.08 14.89
CA GLU A 396 -20.65 -2.61 14.87
C GLU A 396 -19.53 -2.00 15.74
N PRO A 397 -18.99 -0.81 15.43
CA PRO A 397 -17.79 -0.25 16.07
C PRO A 397 -17.81 -0.25 17.61
N HIS A 398 -18.98 0.01 18.22
CA HIS A 398 -19.13 0.01 19.68
C HIS A 398 -19.21 -1.37 20.32
N ARG A 399 -19.17 -2.44 19.52
CA ARG A 399 -19.22 -3.85 19.94
C ARG A 399 -18.00 -4.61 19.43
N LEU A 400 -16.96 -3.91 19.02
CA LEU A 400 -15.75 -4.55 18.53
C LEU A 400 -15.09 -5.35 19.67
N ASP A 401 -15.01 -6.65 19.47
CA ASP A 401 -14.25 -7.58 20.30
C ASP A 401 -13.17 -8.22 19.39
N PRO A 402 -11.90 -7.79 19.51
CA PRO A 402 -10.85 -8.20 18.59
C PRO A 402 -10.59 -9.71 18.54
N GLU A 403 -10.84 -10.44 19.63
CA GLU A 403 -10.62 -11.89 19.70
C GLU A 403 -11.68 -12.67 18.91
N THR A 404 -12.93 -12.21 18.98
CA THR A 404 -14.06 -12.86 18.31
C THR A 404 -14.33 -12.34 16.91
N GLU A 405 -13.71 -11.22 16.52
CA GLU A 405 -13.84 -10.60 15.21
C GLU A 405 -13.04 -11.35 14.14
N LYS A 406 -13.68 -12.34 13.45
CA LYS A 406 -13.00 -13.27 12.50
C LYS A 406 -12.91 -12.73 11.07
N TRP A 407 -11.77 -12.90 10.43
CA TRP A 407 -11.44 -12.44 9.07
C TRP A 407 -11.24 -13.62 8.09
N ASN A 408 -12.27 -14.40 7.86
CA ASN A 408 -12.22 -15.61 7.04
C ASN A 408 -12.54 -15.30 5.58
N LEU A 409 -11.71 -15.76 4.66
CA LEU A 409 -12.00 -15.73 3.22
C LEU A 409 -13.17 -16.65 2.87
N CYS A 410 -14.05 -16.23 1.94
CA CYS A 410 -15.13 -17.07 1.42
C CYS A 410 -14.60 -18.25 0.59
N ASN A 411 -13.63 -17.98 -0.28
CA ASN A 411 -13.08 -18.93 -1.23
C ASN A 411 -11.55 -18.80 -1.25
N PRO A 412 -10.85 -19.28 -0.22
CA PRO A 412 -9.40 -19.31 -0.22
C PRO A 412 -8.90 -20.21 -1.35
N LEU A 413 -7.80 -19.81 -2.00
CA LEU A 413 -7.12 -20.67 -2.95
C LEU A 413 -6.50 -21.83 -2.19
N THR A 414 -6.89 -23.05 -2.49
CA THR A 414 -6.20 -24.23 -2.00
C THR A 414 -4.99 -24.46 -2.91
N ALA A 415 -3.79 -24.39 -2.35
CA ALA A 415 -2.59 -24.82 -3.07
C ALA A 415 -2.83 -26.28 -3.52
N ARG A 416 -2.95 -26.50 -4.82
CA ARG A 416 -2.82 -27.85 -5.35
C ARG A 416 -1.38 -28.25 -5.08
N ARG A 417 -1.16 -29.09 -4.06
CA ARG A 417 0.09 -29.83 -3.96
C ARG A 417 0.19 -30.59 -5.29
N LEU A 418 1.12 -30.19 -6.12
CA LEU A 418 1.61 -31.04 -7.19
C LEU A 418 2.34 -32.18 -6.48
N GLU A 419 1.64 -33.31 -6.32
CA GLU A 419 2.25 -34.59 -5.95
C GLU A 419 3.07 -35.14 -7.12
#